data_7eb1af028bc548a276b05c37b5b160dd
#
_entry.id   7eb1af028bc548a276b05c37b5b160dd
#
_cell.length_a   1.000
_cell.length_b   1.000
_cell.length_c   1.000
_cell.angle_alpha   90.00
_cell.angle_beta   90.00
_cell.angle_gamma   90.00
#
_symmetry.space_group_name_H-M   'P 1'
#
loop_
_entity.id
_entity.type
_entity.pdbx_description
1 polymer ?
#
loop_
_entity_poly.entity_id
_entity_poly.type
_entity_poly.pdbx_seq_one_letter_code
_entity_poly.pdbx_strand_id
1 'polypeptide(L)'
;MNESPASGHSSARTIAGIVLFMVGSLLSSLRLTQTAPDPTHLQADEITEKAEHHFSALKSQLPSRGVVGYVGESGNAGTEDYYLAQYALAPLVVERSKNHRLVIVSVTTEPPKPDTSGLELVKNFGNGVALCSNKDAK
;
A
#
# COMPACT_ATOMS: atom_id res chain seq x y z
N MET A 1 -54.03 55.46 15.64
CA MET A 1 -53.44 54.20 15.08
C MET A 1 -52.03 54.49 14.79
N ASN A 2 -51.14 53.99 15.72
CA ASN A 2 -49.68 54.16 15.64
C ASN A 2 -49.08 52.80 15.37
N GLU A 3 -48.59 52.55 14.20
CA GLU A 3 -47.78 51.36 13.92
C GLU A 3 -46.28 51.70 14.09
N SER A 4 -45.66 51.07 15.07
CA SER A 4 -44.22 51.16 15.29
C SER A 4 -43.48 50.24 14.33
N PRO A 5 -42.42 50.69 13.64
CA PRO A 5 -41.51 49.81 12.92
C PRO A 5 -40.41 49.34 13.84
N ALA A 6 -40.59 48.18 14.46
CA ALA A 6 -39.51 47.48 15.18
C ALA A 6 -39.19 46.19 14.45
N SER A 7 -38.02 46.09 13.77
CA SER A 7 -37.23 44.82 13.67
C SER A 7 -36.16 44.83 12.59
N GLY A 8 -35.30 45.88 12.57
CA GLY A 8 -34.13 45.85 11.69
C GLY A 8 -32.83 45.34 12.28
N HIS A 9 -32.73 45.26 13.61
CA HIS A 9 -31.43 45.03 14.27
C HIS A 9 -31.09 43.54 14.59
N SER A 10 -32.09 42.64 14.56
CA SER A 10 -31.80 41.22 14.89
C SER A 10 -31.15 40.46 13.71
N SER A 11 -31.49 40.81 12.49
CA SER A 11 -30.98 40.17 11.28
C SER A 11 -29.49 40.44 11.05
N ALA A 12 -29.02 41.66 11.30
CA ALA A 12 -27.61 42.01 11.12
C ALA A 12 -26.66 41.28 12.10
N ARG A 13 -27.12 41.12 13.34
CA ARG A 13 -26.35 40.37 14.37
C ARG A 13 -26.25 38.86 14.06
N THR A 14 -27.30 38.28 13.56
CA THR A 14 -27.35 36.86 13.15
C THR A 14 -26.44 36.63 11.94
N ILE A 15 -26.46 37.47 10.94
CA ILE A 15 -25.61 37.39 9.76
C ILE A 15 -24.14 37.56 10.16
N ALA A 16 -23.79 38.50 11.00
CA ALA A 16 -22.44 38.70 11.50
C ALA A 16 -21.91 37.46 12.25
N GLY A 17 -22.72 36.80 13.08
CA GLY A 17 -22.38 35.58 13.76
C GLY A 17 -22.08 34.39 12.82
N ILE A 18 -22.90 34.23 11.80
CA ILE A 18 -22.75 33.17 10.79
C ILE A 18 -21.46 33.38 10.00
N VAL A 19 -21.18 34.59 9.56
CA VAL A 19 -19.96 34.94 8.80
C VAL A 19 -18.72 34.69 9.67
N LEU A 20 -18.73 35.08 10.93
CA LEU A 20 -17.60 34.85 11.84
C LEU A 20 -17.34 33.35 12.06
N PHE A 21 -18.38 32.55 12.20
CA PHE A 21 -18.27 31.11 12.35
C PHE A 21 -17.73 30.44 11.07
N MET A 22 -18.18 30.84 9.89
CA MET A 22 -17.64 30.33 8.63
C MET A 22 -16.17 30.67 8.43
N VAL A 23 -15.77 31.90 8.72
CA VAL A 23 -14.37 32.32 8.62
C VAL A 23 -13.49 31.57 9.63
N GLY A 24 -13.96 31.38 10.84
CA GLY A 24 -13.27 30.59 11.86
C GLY A 24 -13.07 29.12 11.47
N SER A 25 -14.09 28.49 10.88
CA SER A 25 -14.04 27.11 10.38
C SER A 25 -13.04 26.99 9.22
N LEU A 26 -13.04 27.91 8.28
CA LEU A 26 -12.09 27.94 7.16
C LEU A 26 -10.64 28.10 7.61
N LEU A 27 -10.38 29.02 8.55
CA LEU A 27 -9.04 29.24 9.11
C LEU A 27 -8.55 28.02 9.90
N SER A 28 -9.44 27.34 10.62
CA SER A 28 -9.10 26.12 11.34
C SER A 28 -8.73 24.97 10.39
N SER A 29 -9.48 24.82 9.29
CA SER A 29 -9.19 23.83 8.26
C SER A 29 -7.86 24.09 7.55
N LEU A 30 -7.52 25.34 7.26
CA LEU A 30 -6.24 25.70 6.65
C LEU A 30 -5.06 25.42 7.59
N ARG A 31 -5.21 25.65 8.88
CA ARG A 31 -4.14 25.36 9.84
C ARG A 31 -3.87 23.87 10.01
N LEU A 32 -4.90 23.02 9.95
CA LEU A 32 -4.72 21.56 10.02
C LEU A 32 -3.92 21.02 8.82
N THR A 33 -4.09 21.57 7.64
CA THR A 33 -3.36 21.14 6.44
C THR A 33 -1.90 21.61 6.39
N GLN A 34 -1.55 22.66 7.14
CA GLN A 34 -0.18 23.20 7.14
C GLN A 34 0.73 22.69 8.26
N THR A 35 0.20 22.00 9.26
CA THR A 35 0.98 21.70 10.49
C THR A 35 1.23 20.20 10.71
N ALA A 36 0.68 19.32 9.91
CA ALA A 36 1.02 17.91 9.97
C ALA A 36 2.06 17.62 8.87
N PRO A 37 3.34 17.35 9.21
CA PRO A 37 4.18 16.60 8.30
C PRO A 37 3.47 15.27 8.12
N ASP A 38 3.08 14.98 6.89
CA ASP A 38 2.33 13.75 6.58
C ASP A 38 3.28 12.56 6.80
N PRO A 39 3.18 11.84 7.93
CA PRO A 39 4.07 10.72 8.20
C PRO A 39 3.87 9.58 7.20
N THR A 40 2.77 9.62 6.43
CA THR A 40 2.44 8.62 5.43
C THR A 40 3.37 8.68 4.21
N HIS A 41 3.86 9.84 3.83
CA HIS A 41 4.80 9.95 2.69
C HIS A 41 6.17 9.34 3.00
N LEU A 42 6.74 9.63 4.17
CA LEU A 42 8.03 9.06 4.56
C LEU A 42 7.98 7.53 4.67
N GLN A 43 6.89 7.00 5.19
CA GLN A 43 6.70 5.55 5.31
C GLN A 43 6.40 4.89 3.96
N ALA A 44 5.69 5.57 3.06
CA ALA A 44 5.43 5.07 1.71
C ALA A 44 6.71 5.01 0.87
N ASP A 45 7.58 6.02 0.96
CA ASP A 45 8.84 6.05 0.25
C ASP A 45 9.79 4.94 0.73
N GLU A 46 9.88 4.71 2.04
CA GLU A 46 10.69 3.64 2.63
C GLU A 46 10.18 2.24 2.21
N ILE A 47 8.87 2.03 2.22
CA ILE A 47 8.25 0.77 1.77
C ILE A 47 8.53 0.54 0.29
N THR A 48 8.41 1.57 -0.52
CA THR A 48 8.67 1.52 -1.96
C THR A 48 10.12 1.15 -2.25
N GLU A 49 11.07 1.83 -1.62
CA GLU A 49 12.50 1.56 -1.77
C GLU A 49 12.86 0.13 -1.32
N LYS A 50 12.33 -0.31 -0.20
CA LYS A 50 12.51 -1.68 0.31
C LYS A 50 11.97 -2.72 -0.68
N ALA A 51 10.76 -2.51 -1.22
CA ALA A 51 10.15 -3.41 -2.17
C ALA A 51 10.94 -3.48 -3.49
N GLU A 52 11.31 -2.34 -4.04
CA GLU A 52 12.09 -2.28 -5.26
C GLU A 52 13.46 -2.94 -5.09
N HIS A 53 14.17 -2.65 -4.02
CA HIS A 53 15.46 -3.25 -3.74
C HIS A 53 15.37 -4.77 -3.59
N HIS A 54 14.33 -5.27 -2.89
CA HIS A 54 14.17 -6.70 -2.60
C HIS A 54 13.82 -7.53 -3.85
N PHE A 55 12.96 -6.99 -4.74
CA PHE A 55 12.42 -7.72 -5.89
C PHE A 55 12.95 -7.22 -7.26
N SER A 56 13.83 -6.22 -7.31
CA SER A 56 14.31 -5.63 -8.57
C SER A 56 15.00 -6.65 -9.48
N ALA A 57 15.87 -7.47 -8.92
CA ALA A 57 16.60 -8.50 -9.65
C ALA A 57 15.67 -9.57 -10.25
N LEU A 58 14.56 -9.87 -9.57
CA LEU A 58 13.55 -10.82 -10.02
C LEU A 58 12.75 -10.29 -11.22
N LYS A 59 12.47 -9.00 -11.25
CA LYS A 59 11.66 -8.34 -12.31
C LYS A 59 12.20 -8.59 -13.72
N SER A 60 13.52 -8.68 -13.88
CA SER A 60 14.17 -8.94 -15.16
C SER A 60 13.98 -10.39 -15.68
N GLN A 61 13.60 -11.31 -14.83
CA GLN A 61 13.43 -12.74 -15.14
C GLN A 61 11.95 -13.13 -15.31
N LEU A 62 11.05 -12.22 -15.00
CA LEU A 62 9.61 -12.45 -15.09
C LEU A 62 9.04 -11.86 -16.38
N PRO A 63 7.93 -12.41 -16.89
CA PRO A 63 7.22 -11.80 -18.02
C PRO A 63 6.69 -10.42 -17.61
N SER A 64 6.53 -9.54 -18.57
CA SER A 64 6.03 -8.18 -18.31
C SER A 64 4.56 -8.13 -17.88
N ARG A 65 3.80 -9.20 -18.08
CA ARG A 65 2.38 -9.33 -17.71
C ARG A 65 2.04 -10.80 -17.45
N GLY A 66 1.00 -11.02 -16.68
CA GLY A 66 0.49 -12.36 -16.40
C GLY A 66 0.31 -12.59 -14.90
N VAL A 67 0.27 -13.86 -14.53
CA VAL A 67 0.13 -14.30 -13.14
C VAL A 67 1.34 -15.13 -12.75
N VAL A 68 1.86 -14.88 -11.56
CA VAL A 68 2.94 -15.68 -10.95
C VAL A 68 2.51 -16.13 -9.57
N GLY A 69 2.94 -17.33 -9.20
CA GLY A 69 2.72 -17.84 -7.86
C GLY A 69 3.64 -17.19 -6.83
N TYR A 70 3.23 -17.22 -5.59
CA TYR A 70 4.02 -16.77 -4.46
C TYR A 70 3.88 -17.76 -3.30
N VAL A 71 5.01 -18.16 -2.77
CA VAL A 71 5.13 -18.98 -1.57
C VAL A 71 6.10 -18.29 -0.62
N GLY A 72 5.61 -17.89 0.51
CA GLY A 72 6.39 -17.22 1.56
C GLY A 72 6.15 -17.84 2.93
N GLU A 73 6.76 -17.27 3.91
CA GLU A 73 6.60 -17.68 5.31
C GLU A 73 5.15 -17.45 5.78
N SER A 74 4.81 -18.17 6.85
CA SER A 74 3.53 -17.98 7.54
C SER A 74 3.65 -16.82 8.53
N GLY A 75 2.53 -16.10 8.75
CA GLY A 75 2.44 -15.01 9.71
C GLY A 75 2.56 -13.61 9.11
N ASN A 76 2.80 -12.63 9.98
CA ASN A 76 2.78 -11.22 9.60
C ASN A 76 3.91 -10.85 8.62
N ALA A 77 5.13 -11.34 8.86
CA ALA A 77 6.28 -11.09 7.99
C ALA A 77 6.05 -11.61 6.56
N GLY A 78 5.56 -12.83 6.41
CA GLY A 78 5.24 -13.38 5.10
C GLY A 78 4.05 -12.70 4.43
N THR A 79 3.18 -12.04 5.20
CA THR A 79 2.09 -11.23 4.66
C THR A 79 2.62 -9.89 4.15
N GLU A 80 3.50 -9.25 4.88
CA GLU A 80 4.16 -8.02 4.45
C GLU A 80 4.93 -8.23 3.15
N ASP A 81 5.79 -9.24 3.09
CA ASP A 81 6.58 -9.60 1.91
C ASP A 81 5.71 -9.89 0.69
N TYR A 82 4.58 -10.54 0.87
CA TYR A 82 3.63 -10.78 -0.21
C TYR A 82 3.08 -9.47 -0.80
N TYR A 83 2.70 -8.50 0.03
CA TYR A 83 2.24 -7.20 -0.46
C TYR A 83 3.36 -6.39 -1.11
N LEU A 84 4.57 -6.46 -0.56
CA LEU A 84 5.75 -5.86 -1.18
C LEU A 84 6.01 -6.45 -2.57
N ALA A 85 5.90 -7.78 -2.73
CA ALA A 85 6.03 -8.44 -4.02
C ALA A 85 4.96 -7.99 -5.02
N GLN A 86 3.68 -7.89 -4.60
CA GLN A 86 2.61 -7.39 -5.45
C GLN A 86 2.89 -5.95 -5.93
N TYR A 87 3.35 -5.10 -5.04
CA TYR A 87 3.68 -3.72 -5.36
C TYR A 87 4.87 -3.64 -6.33
N ALA A 88 6.00 -4.27 -5.99
CA ALA A 88 7.23 -4.19 -6.76
C ALA A 88 7.10 -4.80 -8.16
N LEU A 89 6.31 -5.86 -8.31
CA LEU A 89 6.19 -6.60 -9.56
C LEU A 89 5.03 -6.15 -10.44
N ALA A 90 4.27 -5.15 -10.06
CA ALA A 90 3.23 -4.60 -10.92
C ALA A 90 3.80 -4.27 -12.33
N PRO A 91 3.08 -4.57 -13.39
CA PRO A 91 1.69 -5.00 -13.51
C PRO A 91 1.45 -6.53 -13.50
N LEU A 92 2.40 -7.34 -13.04
CA LEU A 92 2.17 -8.76 -12.80
C LEU A 92 1.19 -8.95 -11.64
N VAL A 93 0.34 -9.96 -11.76
CA VAL A 93 -0.51 -10.42 -10.67
C VAL A 93 0.26 -11.47 -9.87
N VAL A 94 0.49 -11.20 -8.61
CA VAL A 94 1.13 -12.15 -7.68
C VAL A 94 0.02 -12.83 -6.88
N GLU A 95 -0.04 -14.16 -6.92
CA GLU A 95 -1.07 -14.95 -6.26
C GLU A 95 -0.44 -15.90 -5.23
N ARG A 96 -0.98 -15.95 -4.03
CA ARG A 96 -0.55 -16.92 -2.98
C ARG A 96 -0.92 -18.35 -3.38
N SER A 97 -0.18 -18.90 -4.32
CA SER A 97 -0.39 -20.25 -4.83
C SER A 97 0.89 -20.79 -5.42
N LYS A 98 1.11 -22.08 -5.30
CA LYS A 98 2.20 -22.78 -5.99
C LYS A 98 1.76 -23.40 -7.34
N ASN A 99 0.50 -23.21 -7.75
CA ASN A 99 -0.06 -23.84 -8.94
C ASN A 99 0.20 -23.07 -10.24
N HIS A 100 1.14 -22.14 -10.23
CA HIS A 100 1.54 -21.39 -11.41
C HIS A 100 2.87 -21.90 -11.97
N ARG A 101 3.07 -21.72 -13.28
CA ARG A 101 4.29 -22.16 -13.96
C ARG A 101 5.55 -21.56 -13.36
N LEU A 102 5.48 -20.29 -12.97
CA LEU A 102 6.55 -19.60 -12.24
C LEU A 102 6.05 -19.26 -10.84
N VAL A 103 6.88 -19.55 -9.85
CA VAL A 103 6.56 -19.32 -8.44
C VAL A 103 7.73 -18.60 -7.78
N ILE A 104 7.41 -17.50 -7.14
CA ILE A 104 8.34 -16.75 -6.30
C ILE A 104 8.34 -17.41 -4.92
N VAL A 105 9.51 -17.75 -4.42
CA VAL A 105 9.69 -18.23 -3.06
C VAL A 105 10.42 -17.17 -2.28
N SER A 106 9.82 -16.68 -1.20
CA SER A 106 10.42 -15.69 -0.31
C SER A 106 10.53 -16.26 1.10
N VAL A 107 11.75 -16.22 1.63
CA VAL A 107 12.11 -16.68 2.97
C VAL A 107 12.91 -15.56 3.62
N THR A 108 12.33 -14.89 4.59
CA THR A 108 12.96 -13.75 5.27
C THR A 108 13.70 -14.15 6.52
N THR A 109 13.32 -15.25 7.12
CA THR A 109 13.89 -15.76 8.39
C THR A 109 14.25 -17.25 8.28
N GLU A 110 15.02 -17.73 9.27
CA GLU A 110 15.27 -19.17 9.43
C GLU A 110 13.98 -19.90 9.87
N PRO A 111 13.99 -21.23 9.74
CA PRO A 111 12.78 -22.06 9.66
C PRO A 111 11.63 -21.67 10.61
N PRO A 112 10.38 -21.89 10.18
CA PRO A 112 9.99 -22.92 9.22
C PRO A 112 10.06 -22.46 7.77
N LYS A 113 10.79 -23.24 6.93
CA LYS A 113 10.86 -22.99 5.49
C LYS A 113 9.50 -23.18 4.84
N PRO A 114 9.13 -22.35 3.86
CA PRO A 114 7.90 -22.54 3.09
C PRO A 114 7.90 -23.90 2.39
N ASP A 115 6.72 -24.47 2.20
CA ASP A 115 6.55 -25.73 1.46
C ASP A 115 6.85 -25.50 -0.03
N THR A 116 8.04 -25.92 -0.44
CA THR A 116 8.51 -25.87 -1.83
C THR A 116 8.40 -27.22 -2.54
N SER A 117 7.69 -28.18 -1.96
CA SER A 117 7.51 -29.49 -2.58
C SER A 117 6.88 -29.37 -3.98
N GLY A 118 7.46 -30.06 -4.96
CA GLY A 118 7.02 -29.99 -6.36
C GLY A 118 7.55 -28.78 -7.15
N LEU A 119 8.33 -27.90 -6.53
CA LEU A 119 8.96 -26.77 -7.20
C LEU A 119 10.42 -27.06 -7.54
N GLU A 120 10.83 -26.70 -8.74
CA GLU A 120 12.21 -26.78 -9.21
C GLU A 120 12.84 -25.38 -9.19
N LEU A 121 13.99 -25.24 -8.55
CA LEU A 121 14.71 -23.97 -8.48
C LEU A 121 15.20 -23.54 -9.87
N VAL A 122 14.74 -22.41 -10.35
CA VAL A 122 15.24 -21.79 -11.59
C VAL A 122 16.41 -20.87 -11.28
N LYS A 123 16.28 -20.00 -10.28
CA LYS A 123 17.32 -19.06 -9.90
C LYS A 123 17.15 -18.58 -8.46
N ASN A 124 18.25 -18.48 -7.74
CA ASN A 124 18.32 -17.83 -6.44
C ASN A 124 18.89 -16.42 -6.62
N PHE A 125 18.21 -15.43 -6.09
CA PHE A 125 18.60 -14.02 -6.20
C PHE A 125 19.38 -13.51 -4.97
N GLY A 126 19.50 -14.32 -3.94
CA GLY A 126 19.94 -13.89 -2.62
C GLY A 126 18.80 -13.21 -1.85
N ASN A 127 19.11 -12.61 -0.72
CA ASN A 127 18.13 -11.92 0.16
C ASN A 127 16.88 -12.76 0.49
N GLY A 128 16.99 -14.10 0.47
CA GLY A 128 15.86 -14.98 0.71
C GLY A 128 14.86 -15.13 -0.45
N VAL A 129 15.10 -14.52 -1.62
CA VAL A 129 14.21 -14.61 -2.77
C VAL A 129 14.73 -15.59 -3.81
N ALA A 130 13.87 -16.49 -4.25
CA ALA A 130 14.16 -17.44 -5.32
C ALA A 130 13.00 -17.51 -6.33
N LEU A 131 13.32 -17.79 -7.58
CA LEU A 131 12.36 -18.12 -8.61
C LEU A 131 12.37 -19.62 -8.85
N CYS A 132 11.22 -20.21 -8.78
CA CYS A 132 11.02 -21.64 -9.01
C CYS A 132 10.05 -21.85 -10.19
N SER A 133 10.14 -23.01 -10.83
CA SER A 133 9.17 -23.48 -11.80
C SER A 133 8.38 -24.63 -11.21
N ASN A 134 7.09 -24.67 -11.52
CA ASN A 134 6.25 -25.81 -11.25
C ASN A 134 5.96 -26.54 -12.56
N LYS A 135 6.45 -27.78 -12.69
CA LYS A 135 6.24 -28.61 -13.91
C LYS A 135 4.82 -29.15 -14.02
N ASP A 136 4.12 -29.22 -12.90
CA ASP A 136 2.76 -29.76 -12.83
C ASP A 136 1.69 -28.68 -13.03
N ALA A 137 2.07 -27.40 -13.13
CA ALA A 137 1.15 -26.31 -13.38
C ALA A 137 0.64 -26.35 -14.84
N LYS A 138 -0.67 -26.34 -14.96
CA LYS A 138 -1.37 -26.30 -16.25
C LYS A 138 -1.58 -24.90 -16.76
#